data_c29350f5b92ff02231fed75ac0699db2
#
_entry.id   c29350f5b92ff02231fed75ac0699db2
#
_cell.length_a   1.000
_cell.length_b   1.000
_cell.length_c   1.000
_cell.angle_alpha   90.00
_cell.angle_beta   90.00
_cell.angle_gamma   90.00
#
_symmetry.space_group_name_H-M   'P 1'
#
loop_
_entity.id
_entity.type
_entity.pdbx_description
1 polymer ?
#
loop_
_entity_poly.entity_id
_entity_poly.type
_entity_poly.pdbx_seq_one_letter_code
_entity_poly.pdbx_strand_id
1 'polypeptide(L)'
;MASFLANKLCEEINNRRLIVPTINQMVRKGRKNKKAKSKAPALQYTLNSYKQRRVRQDKGAPQKRGVCTVVRTMTPKKPNSALRKIARVRLTNGIEVTAYIPGEGHQLQEHSVVLVR
;
A
#
# COMPACT_ATOMS: atom_id res chain seq x y z
N MET A 1 -30.15 -23.48 -4.25
CA MET A 1 -29.94 -22.05 -4.55
C MET A 1 -28.47 -21.67 -4.77
N ALA A 2 -27.49 -22.32 -4.15
CA ALA A 2 -26.06 -22.02 -4.34
C ALA A 2 -25.49 -22.32 -5.74
N SER A 3 -25.99 -23.33 -6.43
CA SER A 3 -25.54 -23.71 -7.78
C SER A 3 -25.92 -22.73 -8.89
N PHE A 4 -27.06 -22.04 -8.73
CA PHE A 4 -27.55 -21.06 -9.71
C PHE A 4 -26.71 -19.75 -9.70
N LEU A 5 -26.23 -19.34 -8.53
CA LEU A 5 -25.34 -18.17 -8.38
C LEU A 5 -23.94 -18.45 -8.91
N ALA A 6 -23.42 -19.66 -8.72
CA ALA A 6 -22.12 -20.05 -9.22
C ALA A 6 -22.08 -20.10 -10.76
N ASN A 7 -23.13 -20.60 -11.41
CA ASN A 7 -23.23 -20.61 -12.87
C ASN A 7 -23.34 -19.21 -13.47
N LYS A 8 -24.09 -18.30 -12.82
CA LYS A 8 -24.20 -16.91 -13.27
C LYS A 8 -22.88 -16.14 -13.16
N LEU A 9 -22.10 -16.38 -12.12
CA LEU A 9 -20.75 -15.84 -11.97
C LEU A 9 -19.77 -16.40 -13.01
N CYS A 10 -19.85 -17.68 -13.33
CA CYS A 10 -19.04 -18.29 -14.40
C CYS A 10 -19.39 -17.74 -15.79
N GLU A 11 -20.68 -17.49 -16.08
CA GLU A 11 -21.09 -16.86 -17.33
C GLU A 11 -20.65 -15.40 -17.45
N GLU A 12 -20.67 -14.62 -16.36
CA GLU A 12 -20.16 -13.25 -16.35
C GLU A 12 -18.63 -13.17 -16.52
N ILE A 13 -17.89 -14.16 -16.00
CA ILE A 13 -16.44 -14.23 -16.18
C ILE A 13 -16.07 -14.64 -17.61
N ASN A 14 -16.84 -15.56 -18.20
CA ASN A 14 -16.59 -16.05 -19.56
C ASN A 14 -17.04 -15.04 -20.64
N ASN A 15 -17.93 -14.12 -20.31
CA ASN A 15 -18.43 -13.08 -21.24
C ASN A 15 -17.54 -11.80 -21.27
N ARG A 16 -16.48 -11.75 -20.47
CA ARG A 16 -15.36 -10.79 -20.68
C ARG A 16 -14.48 -11.29 -21.80
N ARG A 17 -15.04 -11.49 -23.00
CA ARG A 17 -14.25 -11.60 -24.20
C ARG A 17 -13.28 -10.42 -24.18
N LEU A 18 -12.00 -10.70 -24.29
CA LEU A 18 -10.97 -9.71 -24.54
C LEU A 18 -11.31 -9.05 -25.88
N ILE A 19 -12.22 -8.09 -25.84
CA ILE A 19 -12.57 -7.32 -27.05
C ILE A 19 -11.36 -6.47 -27.35
N VAL A 20 -10.53 -6.96 -28.26
CA VAL A 20 -9.42 -6.17 -28.80
C VAL A 20 -10.06 -5.01 -29.56
N PRO A 21 -9.86 -3.77 -29.13
CA PRO A 21 -10.50 -2.62 -29.77
C PRO A 21 -9.93 -2.45 -31.19
N THR A 22 -10.79 -2.13 -32.13
CA THR A 22 -10.38 -1.80 -33.50
C THR A 22 -9.60 -0.48 -33.53
N ILE A 23 -8.81 -0.27 -34.57
CA ILE A 23 -8.04 0.97 -34.76
C ILE A 23 -8.94 2.21 -34.68
N ASN A 24 -10.10 2.17 -35.33
CA ASN A 24 -11.07 3.27 -35.27
C ASN A 24 -11.61 3.54 -33.86
N GLN A 25 -11.82 2.49 -33.05
CA GLN A 25 -12.22 2.67 -31.65
C GLN A 25 -11.09 3.30 -30.81
N MET A 26 -9.83 2.93 -31.07
CA MET A 26 -8.68 3.53 -30.40
C MET A 26 -8.48 5.00 -30.78
N VAL A 27 -8.69 5.36 -32.05
CA VAL A 27 -8.62 6.76 -32.51
C VAL A 27 -9.70 7.61 -31.83
N ARG A 28 -10.95 7.12 -31.79
CA ARG A 28 -12.07 7.86 -31.18
C ARG A 28 -11.95 8.00 -29.66
N LYS A 29 -11.55 6.93 -28.96
CA LYS A 29 -11.52 6.91 -27.50
C LYS A 29 -10.16 7.18 -26.90
N GLY A 30 -9.11 7.34 -27.66
CA GLY A 30 -7.75 7.57 -27.18
C GLY A 30 -7.33 6.68 -25.98
N ARG A 31 -6.08 6.42 -25.81
CA ARG A 31 -5.58 5.70 -24.62
C ARG A 31 -5.55 6.64 -23.41
N LYS A 32 -6.21 6.26 -22.33
CA LYS A 32 -6.10 6.97 -21.05
C LYS A 32 -4.91 6.43 -20.28
N ASN A 33 -4.02 7.30 -19.86
CA ASN A 33 -2.91 6.92 -18.98
C ASN A 33 -3.44 6.37 -17.66
N LYS A 34 -2.83 5.30 -17.18
CA LYS A 34 -3.16 4.75 -15.85
C LYS A 34 -2.78 5.78 -14.79
N LYS A 35 -3.70 6.11 -13.89
CA LYS A 35 -3.40 6.96 -12.73
C LYS A 35 -2.33 6.29 -11.87
N ALA A 36 -1.27 7.03 -11.56
CA ALA A 36 -0.23 6.55 -10.65
C ALA A 36 -0.83 6.27 -9.27
N LYS A 37 -0.52 5.08 -8.73
CA LYS A 37 -0.89 4.74 -7.35
C LYS A 37 0.24 5.15 -6.42
N SER A 38 -0.11 5.68 -5.24
CA SER A 38 0.89 5.99 -4.22
C SER A 38 1.66 4.72 -3.80
N LYS A 39 2.98 4.86 -3.67
CA LYS A 39 3.86 3.80 -3.16
C LYS A 39 3.75 3.63 -1.63
N ALA A 40 3.17 4.62 -0.94
CA ALA A 40 3.00 4.62 0.52
C ALA A 40 1.50 4.68 0.89
N PRO A 41 0.74 3.58 0.73
CA PRO A 41 -0.70 3.57 1.01
C PRO A 41 -1.02 3.88 2.48
N ALA A 42 -0.14 3.52 3.41
CA ALA A 42 -0.33 3.77 4.83
C ALA A 42 -0.41 5.26 5.19
N LEU A 43 0.23 6.14 4.41
CA LEU A 43 0.19 7.59 4.61
C LEU A 43 -1.11 8.23 4.10
N GLN A 44 -1.91 7.51 3.32
CA GLN A 44 -3.17 8.02 2.75
C GLN A 44 -4.38 7.88 3.66
N TYR A 45 -4.28 7.10 4.75
CA TYR A 45 -5.41 6.84 5.63
C TYR A 45 -5.29 7.57 6.95
N THR A 46 -6.39 8.12 7.42
CA THR A 46 -6.55 8.70 8.77
C THR A 46 -7.57 7.87 9.54
N LEU A 47 -7.36 7.70 10.84
CA LEU A 47 -8.30 7.04 11.72
C LEU A 47 -9.35 8.06 12.22
N ASN A 48 -10.62 7.77 11.97
CA ASN A 48 -11.71 8.48 12.61
C ASN A 48 -12.00 7.78 13.94
N SER A 49 -11.63 8.43 15.05
CA SER A 49 -11.74 7.86 16.40
C SER A 49 -13.19 7.59 16.80
N TYR A 50 -14.12 8.44 16.40
CA TYR A 50 -15.54 8.29 16.72
C TYR A 50 -16.17 7.07 16.06
N LYS A 51 -15.92 6.91 14.74
CA LYS A 51 -16.47 5.78 13.96
C LYS A 51 -15.56 4.56 13.93
N GLN A 52 -14.41 4.58 14.61
CA GLN A 52 -13.40 3.51 14.63
C GLN A 52 -13.03 2.95 13.24
N ARG A 53 -13.08 3.80 12.21
CA ARG A 53 -12.80 3.40 10.83
C ARG A 53 -11.75 4.29 10.17
N ARG A 54 -11.01 3.70 9.24
CA ARG A 54 -10.01 4.41 8.44
C ARG A 54 -10.71 5.15 7.30
N VAL A 55 -10.40 6.43 7.14
CA VAL A 55 -10.89 7.28 6.05
C VAL A 55 -9.72 7.64 5.16
N ARG A 56 -9.90 7.46 3.85
CA ARG A 56 -8.89 7.87 2.88
C ARG A 56 -8.90 9.38 2.71
N GLN A 57 -7.71 9.97 2.69
CA GLN A 57 -7.50 11.38 2.37
C GLN A 57 -7.03 11.50 0.91
N ASP A 58 -7.61 12.41 0.14
CA ASP A 58 -7.29 12.58 -1.28
C ASP A 58 -5.84 13.02 -1.52
N LYS A 59 -5.36 13.96 -0.72
CA LYS A 59 -3.98 14.46 -0.81
C LYS A 59 -2.97 13.60 -0.04
N GLY A 60 -3.44 12.73 0.88
CA GLY A 60 -2.58 12.00 1.79
C GLY A 60 -1.84 12.92 2.78
N ALA A 61 -0.96 12.31 3.58
CA ALA A 61 -0.07 13.05 4.48
C ALA A 61 1.38 12.78 4.06
N PRO A 62 2.28 13.79 4.04
CA PRO A 62 3.69 13.58 3.68
C PRO A 62 4.43 12.75 4.73
N GLN A 63 3.98 12.83 5.98
CA GLN A 63 4.56 12.13 7.12
C GLN A 63 3.48 11.73 8.10
N LYS A 64 3.72 10.63 8.83
CA LYS A 64 2.86 10.22 9.94
C LYS A 64 3.68 9.80 11.14
N ARG A 65 3.21 10.21 12.32
CA ARG A 65 3.76 9.77 13.60
C ARG A 65 3.44 8.30 13.83
N GLY A 66 4.39 7.58 14.42
CA GLY A 66 4.21 6.20 14.84
C GLY A 66 5.11 5.86 16.00
N VAL A 67 4.94 4.65 16.54
CA VAL A 67 5.74 4.08 17.61
C VAL A 67 6.42 2.82 17.08
N CYS A 68 7.71 2.69 17.32
CA CYS A 68 8.49 1.49 16.96
C CYS A 68 8.02 0.31 17.79
N THR A 69 7.60 -0.77 17.15
CA THR A 69 7.28 -2.04 17.82
C THR A 69 8.48 -2.99 17.89
N VAL A 70 9.27 -3.00 16.81
CA VAL A 70 10.48 -3.85 16.73
C VAL A 70 11.55 -3.08 15.97
N VAL A 71 12.77 -3.13 16.43
CA VAL A 71 13.96 -2.60 15.73
C VAL A 71 14.91 -3.75 15.45
N ARG A 72 15.26 -3.97 14.18
CA ARG A 72 16.11 -5.09 13.77
C ARG A 72 16.85 -4.79 12.47
N THR A 73 17.72 -5.71 12.07
CA THR A 73 18.39 -5.70 10.77
C THR A 73 17.71 -6.65 9.80
N MET A 74 17.81 -6.37 8.52
CA MET A 74 17.27 -7.21 7.44
C MET A 74 18.26 -7.29 6.28
N THR A 75 18.46 -8.50 5.77
CA THR A 75 19.25 -8.73 4.57
C THR A 75 18.44 -8.41 3.31
N PRO A 76 19.04 -7.79 2.29
CA PRO A 76 18.37 -7.53 1.02
C PRO A 76 18.22 -8.81 0.18
N LYS A 77 17.47 -8.71 -0.90
CA LYS A 77 17.32 -9.77 -1.90
C LYS A 77 18.65 -9.95 -2.67
N LYS A 78 19.01 -11.21 -2.98
CA LYS A 78 20.11 -11.52 -3.90
C LYS A 78 19.97 -10.73 -5.22
N PRO A 79 21.05 -10.22 -5.83
CA PRO A 79 22.47 -10.49 -5.55
C PRO A 79 23.10 -9.62 -4.44
N ASN A 80 22.35 -8.69 -3.84
CA ASN A 80 22.90 -7.76 -2.86
C ASN A 80 23.02 -8.42 -1.47
N SER A 81 24.02 -7.99 -0.70
CA SER A 81 24.25 -8.41 0.69
C SER A 81 24.55 -7.20 1.55
N ALA A 82 23.84 -7.05 2.64
CA ALA A 82 24.09 -6.02 3.68
C ALA A 82 23.22 -6.29 4.90
N LEU A 83 23.56 -5.74 6.07
CA LEU A 83 22.70 -5.69 7.24
C LEU A 83 22.02 -4.32 7.31
N ARG A 84 20.86 -4.21 6.67
CA ARG A 84 20.11 -2.96 6.64
C ARG A 84 19.25 -2.82 7.89
N LYS A 85 19.37 -1.66 8.56
CA LYS A 85 18.63 -1.35 9.78
C LYS A 85 17.20 -0.97 9.43
N ILE A 86 16.24 -1.65 10.02
CA ILE A 86 14.81 -1.44 9.82
C ILE A 86 14.09 -1.35 11.15
N ALA A 87 13.00 -0.60 11.17
CA ALA A 87 12.05 -0.57 12.27
C ALA A 87 10.66 -0.96 11.79
N ARG A 88 9.95 -1.75 12.58
CA ARG A 88 8.52 -1.94 12.40
C ARG A 88 7.81 -0.89 13.23
N VAL A 89 7.00 -0.06 12.58
CA VAL A 89 6.38 1.11 13.18
C VAL A 89 4.87 1.00 13.09
N ARG A 90 4.21 1.16 14.23
CA ARG A 90 2.76 1.28 14.30
C ARG A 90 2.37 2.75 14.21
N LEU A 91 1.72 3.12 13.12
CA LEU A 91 1.30 4.49 12.85
C LEU A 91 0.04 4.86 13.66
N THR A 92 -0.21 6.17 13.81
CA THR A 92 -1.41 6.70 14.49
C THR A 92 -2.73 6.27 13.86
N ASN A 93 -2.71 5.83 12.60
CA ASN A 93 -3.90 5.26 11.92
C ASN A 93 -4.08 3.75 12.15
N GLY A 94 -3.29 3.14 13.04
CA GLY A 94 -3.35 1.73 13.38
C GLY A 94 -2.77 0.79 12.30
N ILE A 95 -2.07 1.33 11.30
CA ILE A 95 -1.38 0.52 10.29
C ILE A 95 0.06 0.31 10.73
N GLU A 96 0.54 -0.92 10.65
CA GLU A 96 1.95 -1.24 10.85
C GLU A 96 2.70 -1.23 9.53
N VAL A 97 3.84 -0.56 9.51
CA VAL A 97 4.72 -0.48 8.35
C VAL A 97 6.14 -0.81 8.74
N THR A 98 6.88 -1.43 7.81
CA THR A 98 8.32 -1.60 7.94
C THR A 98 9.00 -0.41 7.28
N ALA A 99 9.74 0.36 8.07
CA ALA A 99 10.46 1.54 7.61
C ALA A 99 11.96 1.29 7.68
N TYR A 100 12.69 1.83 6.71
CA TYR A 100 14.14 1.83 6.70
C TYR A 100 14.67 2.95 7.60
N ILE A 101 15.71 2.66 8.35
CA ILE A 101 16.40 3.65 9.20
C ILE A 101 17.63 4.11 8.43
N PRO A 102 17.67 5.39 7.96
CA PRO A 102 18.81 5.93 7.23
C PRO A 102 19.97 6.23 8.17
N GLY A 103 21.17 6.37 7.58
CA GLY A 103 22.39 6.70 8.30
C GLY A 103 23.21 5.47 8.70
N GLU A 104 24.38 5.72 9.28
CA GLU A 104 25.32 4.67 9.70
C GLU A 104 24.96 4.08 11.04
N GLY A 105 24.43 4.88 11.97
CA GLY A 105 23.98 4.48 13.29
C GLY A 105 22.63 5.06 13.66
N HIS A 106 21.99 4.53 14.68
CA HIS A 106 20.75 5.04 15.25
C HIS A 106 20.64 4.72 16.73
N GLN A 107 19.85 5.51 17.45
CA GLN A 107 19.54 5.30 18.86
C GLN A 107 18.08 4.87 19.07
N LEU A 108 17.41 4.43 17.99
CA LEU A 108 16.02 3.97 18.08
C LEU A 108 15.95 2.64 18.83
N GLN A 109 15.03 2.59 19.77
CA GLN A 109 14.68 1.40 20.55
C GLN A 109 13.19 1.09 20.38
N GLU A 110 12.75 -0.02 20.93
CA GLU A 110 11.33 -0.32 21.06
C GLU A 110 10.62 0.80 21.82
N HIS A 111 9.40 1.09 21.42
CA HIS A 111 8.57 2.19 21.94
C HIS A 111 9.04 3.63 21.62
N SER A 112 10.12 3.81 20.86
CA SER A 112 10.52 5.12 20.37
C SER A 112 9.47 5.72 19.45
N VAL A 113 9.19 7.01 19.62
CA VAL A 113 8.27 7.78 18.78
C VAL A 113 9.03 8.30 17.58
N VAL A 114 8.52 8.03 16.38
CA VAL A 114 9.16 8.38 15.11
C VAL A 114 8.17 8.99 14.12
N LEU A 115 8.70 9.74 13.16
CA LEU A 115 7.98 10.19 11.98
C LEU A 115 8.36 9.31 10.78
N VAL A 116 7.37 8.71 10.15
CA VAL A 116 7.55 7.91 8.92
C VAL A 116 7.15 8.74 7.71
N ARG A 117 8.03 8.76 6.74
CA ARG A 117 7.88 9.48 5.47
C ARG A 117 7.64 8.52 4.30
#